data_2fed1476e488b826e151721efbf224fe
#
_entry.id   2fed1476e488b826e151721efbf224fe
#
_cell.length_a   1.000
_cell.length_b   1.000
_cell.length_c   1.000
_cell.angle_alpha   90.00
_cell.angle_beta   90.00
_cell.angle_gamma   90.00
#
_symmetry.space_group_name_H-M   'P 1'
#
loop_
_entity.id
_entity.type
_entity.pdbx_description
1 polymer ?
#
loop_
_entity_poly.entity_id
_entity_poly.type
_entity_poly.pdbx_seq_one_letter_code
_entity_poly.pdbx_strand_id
1 'polypeptide(L)'
;MIEIKPAISQSDFEIISQLAFIIWEEHYTKIIGSAQVTYMLNKYQTVSSIESQVVEGYQYYLVYSNKTPVGYLSFIKKEDAFFLSKIYVLSVERGKGIGKFMMEFLDKKAAD
;
A
#
# COMPACT_ATOMS: atom_id res chain seq x y z
N MET A 1 7.28 0.10 -17.61
CA MET A 1 8.11 -0.67 -16.66
C MET A 1 7.57 -0.51 -15.25
N ILE A 2 7.48 -1.60 -14.52
CA ILE A 2 6.99 -1.59 -13.13
C ILE A 2 8.19 -1.52 -12.18
N GLU A 3 8.14 -0.61 -11.21
CA GLU A 3 9.18 -0.48 -10.20
C GLU A 3 8.55 -0.44 -8.82
N ILE A 4 9.20 -1.05 -7.84
CA ILE A 4 8.75 -1.02 -6.45
C ILE A 4 9.88 -0.39 -5.64
N LYS A 5 9.57 0.73 -4.97
CA LYS A 5 10.55 1.50 -4.21
C LYS A 5 10.11 1.69 -2.77
N PRO A 6 11.05 1.64 -1.81
CA PRO A 6 10.68 1.87 -0.41
C PRO A 6 10.14 3.29 -0.23
N ALA A 7 9.09 3.41 0.56
CA ALA A 7 8.52 4.70 0.92
C ALA A 7 9.17 5.14 2.22
N ILE A 8 9.99 6.18 2.17
CA ILE A 8 10.79 6.62 3.32
C ILE A 8 10.64 8.11 3.65
N SER A 9 10.14 8.90 2.71
CA SER A 9 9.99 10.33 2.92
C SER A 9 8.53 10.70 3.18
N GLN A 10 8.30 11.89 3.73
CA GLN A 10 6.96 12.42 3.91
C GLN A 10 6.21 12.51 2.57
N SER A 11 6.91 12.91 1.50
CA SER A 11 6.34 12.94 0.16
C SER A 11 5.82 11.57 -0.26
N ASP A 12 6.58 10.53 0.02
CA ASP A 12 6.18 9.15 -0.29
C ASP A 12 4.90 8.79 0.46
N PHE A 13 4.83 9.14 1.75
CA PHE A 13 3.66 8.84 2.57
C PHE A 13 2.43 9.63 2.12
N GLU A 14 2.62 10.84 1.61
CA GLU A 14 1.53 11.62 1.04
C GLU A 14 0.96 10.94 -0.20
N ILE A 15 1.83 10.41 -1.05
CA ILE A 15 1.41 9.68 -2.25
C ILE A 15 0.63 8.43 -1.85
N ILE A 16 1.12 7.68 -0.87
CA ILE A 16 0.42 6.49 -0.36
C ILE A 16 -0.97 6.87 0.16
N SER A 17 -1.06 7.93 0.95
CA SER A 17 -2.33 8.38 1.50
C SER A 17 -3.32 8.73 0.39
N GLN A 18 -2.87 9.43 -0.65
CA GLN A 18 -3.70 9.78 -1.80
C GLN A 18 -4.19 8.53 -2.54
N LEU A 19 -3.28 7.58 -2.78
CA LEU A 19 -3.65 6.31 -3.43
C LEU A 19 -4.65 5.54 -2.57
N ALA A 20 -4.45 5.53 -1.27
CA ALA A 20 -5.36 4.83 -0.35
C ALA A 20 -6.77 5.39 -0.43
N PHE A 21 -6.93 6.72 -0.45
CA PHE A 21 -8.26 7.34 -0.58
C PHE A 21 -8.97 6.88 -1.85
N ILE A 22 -8.27 6.85 -2.97
CA ILE A 22 -8.85 6.42 -4.25
C ILE A 22 -9.19 4.93 -4.22
N ILE A 23 -8.22 4.12 -3.84
CA ILE A 23 -8.35 2.66 -3.92
C ILE A 23 -9.39 2.13 -2.94
N TRP A 24 -9.37 2.60 -1.70
CA TRP A 24 -10.30 2.13 -0.68
C TRP A 24 -11.73 2.53 -1.02
N GLU A 25 -11.94 3.71 -1.59
CA GLU A 25 -13.28 4.11 -2.04
C GLU A 25 -13.78 3.21 -3.16
N GLU A 26 -12.90 2.88 -4.11
CA GLU A 26 -13.27 1.99 -5.22
C GLU A 26 -13.65 0.60 -4.73
N HIS A 27 -12.93 0.09 -3.73
CA HIS A 27 -13.09 -1.29 -3.26
C HIS A 27 -14.20 -1.47 -2.24
N TYR A 28 -14.28 -0.56 -1.28
CA TYR A 28 -15.04 -0.83 -0.06
C TYR A 28 -16.34 -0.05 0.08
N THR A 29 -16.53 1.03 -0.66
CA THR A 29 -17.73 1.86 -0.51
C THR A 29 -19.00 1.07 -0.75
N LYS A 30 -19.01 0.18 -1.74
CA LYS A 30 -20.17 -0.65 -2.06
C LYS A 30 -20.45 -1.73 -1.03
N ILE A 31 -19.45 -2.05 -0.22
CA ILE A 31 -19.54 -3.13 0.78
C ILE A 31 -19.94 -2.58 2.15
N ILE A 32 -19.27 -1.50 2.59
CA ILE A 32 -19.43 -1.00 3.96
C ILE A 32 -19.90 0.47 4.02
N GLY A 33 -20.07 1.12 2.86
CA GLY A 33 -20.54 2.51 2.79
C GLY A 33 -19.42 3.52 2.89
N SER A 34 -19.64 4.71 2.32
CA SER A 34 -18.62 5.75 2.24
C SER A 34 -18.22 6.31 3.61
N ALA A 35 -19.16 6.42 4.55
CA ALA A 35 -18.86 6.94 5.89
C ALA A 35 -17.86 6.05 6.62
N GLN A 36 -18.04 4.73 6.52
CA GLN A 36 -17.14 3.77 7.17
C GLN A 36 -15.77 3.78 6.50
N VAL A 37 -15.74 3.87 5.17
CA VAL A 37 -14.47 3.95 4.42
C VAL A 37 -13.70 5.20 4.83
N THR A 38 -14.37 6.35 4.89
CA THR A 38 -13.75 7.61 5.30
C THR A 38 -13.18 7.51 6.73
N TYR A 39 -13.94 6.90 7.63
CA TYR A 39 -13.48 6.68 9.00
C TYR A 39 -12.19 5.86 9.04
N MET A 40 -12.17 4.75 8.31
CA MET A 40 -11.00 3.86 8.27
C MET A 40 -9.79 4.52 7.63
N LEU A 41 -10.00 5.29 6.56
CA LEU A 41 -8.91 6.01 5.90
C LEU A 41 -8.28 7.03 6.85
N ASN A 42 -9.10 7.79 7.56
CA ASN A 42 -8.62 8.78 8.51
C ASN A 42 -7.91 8.15 9.70
N LYS A 43 -8.29 6.93 10.06
CA LYS A 43 -7.66 6.23 11.18
C LYS A 43 -6.35 5.57 10.80
N TYR A 44 -6.27 4.97 9.60
CA TYR A 44 -5.15 4.09 9.25
C TYR A 44 -4.26 4.58 8.12
N GLN A 45 -4.73 5.48 7.28
CA GLN A 45 -4.03 5.83 6.04
C GLN A 45 -3.75 7.32 5.87
N THR A 46 -3.78 8.09 6.94
CA THR A 46 -3.25 9.45 6.89
C THR A 46 -1.73 9.37 6.94
N VAL A 47 -1.05 10.44 6.53
CA VAL A 47 0.42 10.51 6.61
C VAL A 47 0.89 10.22 8.04
N SER A 48 0.24 10.82 9.02
CA SER A 48 0.58 10.63 10.43
C SER A 48 0.44 9.17 10.86
N SER A 49 -0.65 8.51 10.45
CA SER A 49 -0.88 7.10 10.78
C SER A 49 0.16 6.20 10.13
N ILE A 50 0.51 6.48 8.87
CA ILE A 50 1.54 5.72 8.15
C ILE A 50 2.89 5.88 8.84
N GLU A 51 3.25 7.11 9.23
CA GLU A 51 4.50 7.36 9.95
C GLU A 51 4.57 6.58 11.25
N SER A 52 3.45 6.55 12.00
CA SER A 52 3.38 5.78 13.25
C SER A 52 3.59 4.29 13.01
N GLN A 53 2.99 3.76 11.95
CA GLN A 53 3.16 2.35 11.59
C GLN A 53 4.60 2.04 11.22
N VAL A 54 5.26 2.94 10.49
CA VAL A 54 6.68 2.77 10.15
C VAL A 54 7.54 2.71 11.41
N VAL A 55 7.26 3.56 12.38
CA VAL A 55 7.96 3.54 13.68
C VAL A 55 7.76 2.19 14.38
N GLU A 56 6.58 1.59 14.25
CA GLU A 56 6.28 0.28 14.84
C GLU A 56 6.94 -0.88 14.09
N GLY A 57 7.51 -0.63 12.93
CA GLY A 57 8.23 -1.66 12.17
C GLY A 57 7.61 -2.03 10.84
N TYR A 58 6.47 -1.45 10.48
CA TYR A 58 5.87 -1.69 9.17
C TYR A 58 6.72 -1.05 8.08
N GLN A 59 6.92 -1.78 7.00
CA GLN A 59 7.63 -1.28 5.83
C GLN A 59 6.63 -1.01 4.73
N TYR A 60 6.68 0.18 4.16
CA TYR A 60 5.80 0.60 3.07
C TYR A 60 6.61 0.76 1.80
N TYR A 61 6.02 0.32 0.69
CA TYR A 61 6.63 0.44 -0.63
C TYR A 61 5.61 1.01 -1.60
N LEU A 62 6.09 1.89 -2.46
CA LEU A 62 5.29 2.44 -3.57
C LEU A 62 5.54 1.65 -4.84
N VAL A 63 4.49 1.41 -5.60
CA VAL A 63 4.56 0.71 -6.88
C VAL A 63 4.33 1.72 -7.99
N TYR A 64 5.26 1.78 -8.92
CA TYR A 64 5.23 2.71 -10.05
C TYR A 64 5.06 1.92 -11.35
N SER A 65 4.27 2.48 -12.27
CA SER A 65 4.19 1.99 -13.64
C SER A 65 4.56 3.15 -14.55
N ASN A 66 5.67 3.01 -15.27
CA ASN A 66 6.20 4.08 -16.12
C ASN A 66 6.35 5.39 -15.37
N LYS A 67 6.92 5.32 -14.16
CA LYS A 67 7.21 6.46 -13.27
C LYS A 67 5.98 7.11 -12.65
N THR A 68 4.80 6.49 -12.79
CA THR A 68 3.57 6.99 -12.17
C THR A 68 3.18 6.07 -11.02
N PRO A 69 2.90 6.61 -9.82
CA PRO A 69 2.45 5.77 -8.69
C PRO A 69 1.09 5.14 -9.02
N VAL A 70 0.99 3.82 -8.88
CA VAL A 70 -0.23 3.09 -9.21
C VAL A 70 -0.71 2.19 -8.09
N GLY A 71 0.09 2.00 -7.06
CA GLY A 71 -0.27 1.15 -5.94
C GLY A 71 0.73 1.22 -4.82
N TYR A 72 0.46 0.47 -3.76
CA TYR A 72 1.38 0.38 -2.63
C TYR A 72 1.20 -0.94 -1.90
N LEU A 73 2.21 -1.29 -1.12
CA LEU A 73 2.13 -2.47 -0.26
C LEU A 73 2.82 -2.18 1.06
N SER A 74 2.47 -2.99 2.06
CA SER A 74 3.05 -2.86 3.38
C SER A 74 3.13 -4.23 4.05
N PHE A 75 4.21 -4.46 4.79
CA PHE A 75 4.38 -5.69 5.55
C PHE A 75 5.19 -5.40 6.82
N ILE A 76 5.18 -6.36 7.73
CA ILE A 76 6.03 -6.29 8.91
C ILE A 76 6.69 -7.66 9.11
N LYS A 77 7.98 -7.64 9.45
CA LYS A 77 8.74 -8.86 9.77
C LYS A 77 8.98 -8.88 11.26
N LYS A 78 8.63 -9.98 11.90
CA LYS A 78 8.85 -10.19 13.34
C LYS A 78 9.51 -11.54 13.53
N GLU A 79 10.71 -11.57 14.10
CA GLU A 79 11.46 -12.79 14.38
C GLU A 79 11.32 -13.87 13.31
N ASP A 80 10.36 -14.79 13.49
CA ASP A 80 10.17 -15.91 12.59
C ASP A 80 8.97 -15.75 11.65
N ALA A 81 8.35 -14.56 11.62
CA ALA A 81 7.11 -14.37 10.89
C ALA A 81 7.18 -13.16 9.95
N PHE A 82 6.50 -13.30 8.82
CA PHE A 82 6.33 -12.24 7.84
C PHE A 82 4.83 -12.03 7.66
N PHE A 83 4.37 -10.81 7.94
CA PHE A 83 2.94 -10.50 7.85
C PHE A 83 2.70 -9.46 6.76
N LEU A 84 1.94 -9.86 5.74
CA LEU A 84 1.47 -8.92 4.72
C LEU A 84 0.35 -8.09 5.34
N SER A 85 0.53 -6.78 5.39
CA SER A 85 -0.48 -5.88 5.93
C SER A 85 -1.40 -5.35 4.84
N LYS A 86 -0.83 -4.84 3.74
CA LYS A 86 -1.58 -4.19 2.68
C LYS A 86 -0.97 -4.49 1.33
N ILE A 87 -1.83 -4.69 0.32
CA ILE A 87 -1.41 -4.80 -1.08
C ILE A 87 -2.54 -4.26 -1.94
N TYR A 88 -2.31 -3.11 -2.57
CA TYR A 88 -3.35 -2.39 -3.29
C TYR A 88 -2.83 -1.81 -4.60
N VAL A 89 -3.69 -1.83 -5.62
CA VAL A 89 -3.41 -1.28 -6.96
C VAL A 89 -4.66 -0.55 -7.43
N LEU A 90 -4.48 0.58 -8.12
CA LEU A 90 -5.60 1.30 -8.74
C LEU A 90 -6.38 0.37 -9.66
N SER A 91 -7.71 0.47 -9.66
CA SER A 91 -8.56 -0.41 -10.46
C SER A 91 -8.26 -0.33 -11.95
N VAL A 92 -7.92 0.87 -12.45
CA VAL A 92 -7.61 1.07 -13.87
C VAL A 92 -6.32 0.37 -14.30
N GLU A 93 -5.48 -0.02 -13.34
CA GLU A 93 -4.20 -0.69 -13.62
C GLU A 93 -4.27 -2.21 -13.46
N ARG A 94 -5.43 -2.74 -13.09
CA ARG A 94 -5.58 -4.18 -12.92
C ARG A 94 -5.54 -4.90 -14.26
N GLY A 95 -5.10 -6.15 -14.23
CA GLY A 95 -4.99 -6.95 -15.46
C GLY A 95 -3.71 -6.71 -16.24
N LYS A 96 -2.81 -5.86 -15.74
CA LYS A 96 -1.54 -5.56 -16.40
C LYS A 96 -0.35 -6.29 -15.77
N GLY A 97 -0.60 -7.27 -14.94
CA GLY A 97 0.45 -8.05 -14.30
C GLY A 97 1.11 -7.38 -13.09
N ILE A 98 0.60 -6.23 -12.66
CA ILE A 98 1.18 -5.49 -11.54
C ILE A 98 1.04 -6.26 -10.23
N GLY A 99 -0.14 -6.85 -9.98
CA GLY A 99 -0.36 -7.65 -8.78
C GLY A 99 0.59 -8.83 -8.69
N LYS A 100 0.82 -9.51 -9.81
CA LYS A 100 1.76 -10.62 -9.86
C LYS A 100 3.18 -10.15 -9.54
N PHE A 101 3.58 -9.03 -10.11
CA PHE A 101 4.89 -8.43 -9.85
C PHE A 101 5.06 -8.10 -8.37
N MET A 102 4.02 -7.56 -7.75
CA MET A 102 4.02 -7.22 -6.31
C MET A 102 4.15 -8.48 -5.46
N MET A 103 3.43 -9.55 -5.81
CA MET A 103 3.51 -10.82 -5.06
C MET A 103 4.89 -11.45 -5.17
N GLU A 104 5.50 -11.40 -6.34
CA GLU A 104 6.86 -11.90 -6.53
C GLU A 104 7.87 -11.11 -5.69
N PHE A 105 7.68 -9.79 -5.63
CA PHE A 105 8.50 -8.93 -4.76
C PHE A 105 8.36 -9.33 -3.29
N LEU A 106 7.11 -9.54 -2.84
CA LEU A 106 6.84 -9.94 -1.45
C LEU A 106 7.45 -11.30 -1.12
N ASP A 107 7.37 -12.24 -2.05
CA ASP A 107 7.98 -13.58 -1.85
C ASP A 107 9.48 -13.46 -1.62
N LYS A 108 10.15 -12.60 -2.36
CA LYS A 108 11.59 -12.37 -2.17
C LYS A 108 11.87 -11.73 -0.82
N LYS A 109 11.06 -10.78 -0.40
CA LYS A 109 11.23 -10.11 0.89
C LYS A 109 10.97 -11.07 2.05
N ALA A 110 10.01 -11.96 1.91
CA ALA A 110 9.71 -12.96 2.93
C ALA A 110 10.83 -13.97 3.09
N ALA A 111 11.55 -14.27 2.00
CA ALA A 111 12.67 -15.21 2.02
C ALA A 111 13.95 -14.61 2.61
N ASP A 112 14.08 -13.29 2.60
CA ASP A 112 15.26 -12.61 3.18
C ASP A 112 15.27 -12.71 4.74
#